data_36b0a3c7033b7127c539d95764e3751e
#
_entry.id   36b0a3c7033b7127c539d95764e3751e
#
_cell.length_a   1.000
_cell.length_b   1.000
_cell.length_c   1.000
_cell.angle_alpha   90.00
_cell.angle_beta   90.00
_cell.angle_gamma   90.00
#
_symmetry.space_group_name_H-M   'P 1'
#
loop_
_entity.id
_entity.type
_entity.pdbx_description
1 polymer ?
#
loop_
_entity_poly.entity_id
_entity_poly.type
_entity_poly.pdbx_seq_one_letter_code
_entity_poly.pdbx_strand_id
1 'polypeptide(L)'
;MTTDYSCLRFATEEHVAQILLDAPPVNCIGEGLLQDLEWLLDTLEHMPQLRAVVIGSTNPKIFCAGADVNQFLSWDAESGAKMSGWGNRIFDRIAALPVPVICAISGGAYGGGLELAMACDIRV
;
A
#
# COMPACT_ATOMS: atom_id res chain seq x y z
N MET A 1 18.78 3.04 4.95
CA MET A 1 18.15 3.90 5.96
C MET A 1 16.76 3.39 6.24
N THR A 2 16.50 3.08 7.49
CA THR A 2 15.17 2.64 7.89
C THR A 2 14.34 3.84 8.30
N THR A 3 13.21 4.03 7.62
CA THR A 3 12.20 4.97 8.05
C THR A 3 11.14 4.20 8.81
N ASP A 4 10.81 4.67 10.00
CA ASP A 4 9.77 4.03 10.80
C ASP A 4 8.41 4.40 10.24
N TYR A 5 7.74 3.42 9.66
CA TYR A 5 6.37 3.55 9.17
C TYR A 5 5.41 3.07 10.25
N SER A 6 4.26 3.71 10.37
CA SER A 6 3.28 3.34 11.39
C SER A 6 2.30 2.25 10.93
N CYS A 7 2.06 2.16 9.63
CA CYS A 7 1.05 1.25 9.06
C CYS A 7 1.62 0.17 8.15
N LEU A 8 2.93 0.11 7.99
CA LEU A 8 3.57 -0.93 7.19
C LEU A 8 4.98 -1.22 7.71
N ARG A 9 5.52 -2.35 7.28
CA ARG A 9 6.92 -2.73 7.50
C ARG A 9 7.63 -2.79 6.17
N PHE A 10 8.86 -2.32 6.14
CA PHE A 10 9.66 -2.25 4.94
C PHE A 10 11.05 -2.82 5.19
N ALA A 11 11.49 -3.70 4.30
CA ALA A 11 12.85 -4.24 4.30
C ALA A 11 13.30 -4.48 2.87
N THR A 12 14.60 -4.49 2.67
CA THR A 12 15.19 -4.87 1.39
C THR A 12 16.13 -6.05 1.59
N GLU A 13 16.08 -6.97 0.66
CA GLU A 13 16.97 -8.13 0.63
C GLU A 13 17.30 -8.44 -0.83
N GLU A 14 18.59 -8.46 -1.16
CA GLU A 14 19.07 -8.78 -2.50
C GLU A 14 18.35 -8.00 -3.62
N HIS A 15 18.20 -6.70 -3.44
CA HIS A 15 17.54 -5.80 -4.40
C HIS A 15 16.03 -5.98 -4.54
N VAL A 16 15.41 -6.73 -3.64
CA VAL A 16 13.96 -6.88 -3.56
C VAL A 16 13.45 -6.10 -2.35
N ALA A 17 12.51 -5.20 -2.59
CA ALA A 17 11.82 -4.49 -1.52
C ALA A 17 10.64 -5.34 -1.03
N GLN A 18 10.59 -5.60 0.26
CA GLN A 18 9.49 -6.30 0.89
C GLN A 18 8.68 -5.30 1.71
N ILE A 19 7.40 -5.23 1.40
CA ILE A 19 6.46 -4.33 2.07
C ILE A 19 5.36 -5.17 2.67
N LEU A 20 5.16 -5.07 3.98
CA LEU A 20 4.07 -5.75 4.67
C LEU A 20 3.12 -4.70 5.24
N LEU A 21 1.87 -4.75 4.82
CA LEU A 21 0.83 -3.93 5.44
C LEU A 21 0.67 -4.38 6.89
N ASP A 22 0.70 -3.45 7.81
CA ASP A 22 0.67 -3.71 9.25
C ASP A 22 -0.11 -2.61 9.96
N ALA A 23 -1.38 -2.52 9.64
CA ALA A 23 -2.32 -1.56 10.22
C ALA A 23 -3.49 -2.33 10.84
N PRO A 24 -3.29 -2.89 12.04
CA PRO A 24 -4.35 -3.67 12.70
C PRO A 24 -5.64 -2.86 12.89
N PRO A 25 -6.80 -3.51 12.91
CA PRO A 25 -6.97 -4.97 12.86
C PRO A 25 -7.00 -5.58 11.45
N VAL A 26 -7.33 -4.80 10.41
CA VAL A 26 -7.64 -5.36 9.08
C VAL A 26 -7.00 -4.60 7.93
N ASN A 27 -5.97 -3.81 8.21
CA ASN A 27 -5.25 -3.02 7.19
C ASN A 27 -6.18 -2.10 6.39
N CYS A 28 -6.92 -1.26 7.08
CA CYS A 28 -7.76 -0.27 6.39
C CYS A 28 -6.89 0.79 5.69
N ILE A 29 -7.37 1.25 4.55
CA ILE A 29 -6.75 2.35 3.81
C ILE A 29 -7.30 3.66 4.37
N GLY A 30 -6.50 4.32 5.18
CA GLY A 30 -6.78 5.64 5.73
C GLY A 30 -5.58 6.54 5.51
N GLU A 31 -5.60 7.71 6.15
CA GLU A 31 -4.53 8.70 6.01
C GLU A 31 -3.16 8.12 6.37
N GLY A 32 -3.08 7.33 7.44
CA GLY A 32 -1.82 6.76 7.91
C GLY A 32 -1.17 5.85 6.89
N LEU A 33 -1.95 4.93 6.32
CA LEU A 33 -1.41 4.00 5.32
C LEU A 33 -1.06 4.72 4.02
N LEU A 34 -1.89 5.64 3.57
CA LEU A 34 -1.60 6.41 2.36
C LEU A 34 -0.35 7.26 2.51
N GLN A 35 -0.16 7.88 3.67
CA GLN A 35 1.04 8.67 3.93
C GLN A 35 2.29 7.79 3.95
N ASP A 36 2.22 6.64 4.59
CA ASP A 36 3.35 5.69 4.60
C ASP A 36 3.69 5.21 3.20
N LEU A 37 2.68 4.87 2.40
CA LEU A 37 2.90 4.44 1.02
C LEU A 37 3.50 5.56 0.17
N GLU A 38 3.07 6.79 0.36
CA GLU A 38 3.63 7.93 -0.37
C GLU A 38 5.11 8.11 -0.06
N TRP A 39 5.48 8.12 1.22
CA TRP A 39 6.88 8.21 1.64
C TRP A 39 7.70 7.04 1.12
N LEU A 40 7.15 5.83 1.19
CA LEU A 40 7.84 4.64 0.70
C LEU A 40 8.05 4.70 -0.81
N LEU A 41 7.07 5.16 -1.58
CA LEU A 41 7.21 5.32 -3.02
C LEU A 41 8.30 6.32 -3.38
N ASP A 42 8.41 7.42 -2.62
CA ASP A 42 9.52 8.36 -2.80
C ASP A 42 10.87 7.65 -2.65
N THR A 43 10.98 6.77 -1.66
CA THR A 43 12.21 5.98 -1.44
C THR A 43 12.44 5.00 -2.59
N LEU A 44 11.41 4.24 -2.98
CA LEU A 44 11.54 3.21 -4.03
C LEU A 44 11.91 3.80 -5.38
N GLU A 45 11.34 4.96 -5.72
CA GLU A 45 11.62 5.62 -6.99
C GLU A 45 13.06 6.12 -7.11
N HIS A 46 13.76 6.22 -5.99
CA HIS A 46 15.17 6.67 -5.93
C HIS A 46 16.13 5.55 -5.53
N MET A 47 15.74 4.30 -5.73
CA MET A 47 16.59 3.13 -5.46
C MET A 47 17.06 2.51 -6.77
N PRO A 48 18.25 2.90 -7.28
CA PRO A 48 18.69 2.46 -8.62
C PRO A 48 18.97 0.96 -8.71
N GLN A 49 19.21 0.31 -7.57
CA GLN A 49 19.48 -1.13 -7.54
C GLN A 49 18.24 -1.99 -7.31
N LEU A 50 17.08 -1.37 -7.12
CA LEU A 50 15.83 -2.09 -6.90
C LEU A 50 15.46 -2.90 -8.15
N ARG A 51 15.11 -4.18 -7.95
CA ARG A 51 14.76 -5.09 -9.05
C ARG A 51 13.35 -5.62 -8.97
N ALA A 52 12.75 -5.64 -7.80
CA ALA A 52 11.36 -6.08 -7.62
C ALA A 52 10.81 -5.56 -6.31
N VAL A 53 9.49 -5.50 -6.23
CA VAL A 53 8.77 -5.13 -5.01
C VAL A 53 7.76 -6.23 -4.71
N VAL A 54 7.70 -6.66 -3.45
CA VAL A 54 6.67 -7.60 -2.98
C VAL A 54 5.85 -6.88 -1.91
N ILE A 55 4.54 -6.86 -2.10
CA ILE A 55 3.61 -6.29 -1.13
C ILE A 55 2.78 -7.42 -0.53
N GLY A 56 2.80 -7.56 0.76
CA GLY A 56 2.02 -8.55 1.49
C GLY A 56 1.39 -7.94 2.74
N SER A 57 1.00 -8.78 3.67
CA SER A 57 0.34 -8.37 4.92
C SER A 57 0.89 -9.18 6.10
N THR A 58 0.94 -8.54 7.26
CA THR A 58 1.24 -9.26 8.52
C THR A 58 0.03 -10.07 9.01
N ASN A 59 -1.17 -9.76 8.49
CA ASN A 59 -2.39 -10.47 8.87
C ASN A 59 -2.61 -11.64 7.90
N PRO A 60 -2.62 -12.90 8.41
CA PRO A 60 -2.75 -14.07 7.54
C PRO A 60 -4.16 -14.26 6.96
N LYS A 61 -5.16 -13.56 7.47
CA LYS A 61 -6.56 -13.70 7.05
C LYS A 61 -7.04 -12.55 6.17
N ILE A 62 -6.42 -11.38 6.31
CA ILE A 62 -6.81 -10.17 5.57
C ILE A 62 -5.57 -9.54 4.97
N PHE A 63 -5.59 -9.37 3.65
CA PHE A 63 -4.57 -8.58 2.98
C PHE A 63 -4.82 -7.10 3.24
N CYS A 64 -5.99 -6.62 2.83
CA CYS A 64 -6.39 -5.23 3.02
C CYS A 64 -7.90 -5.12 2.93
N ALA A 65 -8.53 -4.51 3.94
CA ALA A 65 -9.98 -4.42 4.02
C ALA A 65 -10.57 -3.25 3.22
N GLY A 66 -9.73 -2.37 2.68
CA GLY A 66 -10.19 -1.21 1.93
C GLY A 66 -10.34 0.03 2.79
N ALA A 67 -11.16 0.98 2.35
CA ALA A 67 -11.30 2.26 3.02
C ALA A 67 -11.73 2.13 4.48
N ASP A 68 -11.18 3.00 5.33
CA ASP A 68 -11.54 3.05 6.75
C ASP A 68 -12.91 3.70 6.91
N VAL A 69 -13.94 2.89 7.17
CA VAL A 69 -15.30 3.38 7.33
C VAL A 69 -15.46 4.38 8.47
N ASN A 70 -14.64 4.29 9.50
CA ASN A 70 -14.68 5.26 10.61
C ASN A 70 -14.23 6.65 10.14
N GLN A 71 -13.27 6.71 9.23
CA GLN A 71 -12.86 7.97 8.62
C GLN A 71 -13.91 8.50 7.65
N PHE A 72 -14.59 7.61 6.93
CA PHE A 72 -15.70 7.98 6.04
C PHE A 72 -16.76 8.81 6.73
N LEU A 73 -17.11 8.45 7.96
CA LEU A 73 -18.16 9.13 8.71
C LEU A 73 -17.82 10.60 9.02
N SER A 74 -16.54 10.95 9.00
CA SER A 74 -16.08 12.31 9.26
C SER A 74 -15.90 13.15 7.99
N TRP A 75 -16.05 12.54 6.80
CA TRP A 75 -15.79 13.22 5.54
C TRP A 75 -17.04 13.89 4.97
N ASP A 76 -16.84 15.08 4.42
CA ASP A 76 -17.79 15.72 3.53
C ASP A 76 -17.41 15.38 2.07
N ALA A 77 -18.11 15.97 1.11
CA ALA A 77 -17.84 15.73 -0.30
C ALA A 77 -16.42 16.16 -0.72
N GLU A 78 -15.93 17.25 -0.15
CA GLU A 78 -14.61 17.78 -0.48
C GLU A 78 -13.49 16.90 0.08
N SER A 79 -13.56 16.55 1.37
CA SER A 79 -12.54 15.72 2.00
C SER A 79 -12.55 14.30 1.45
N GLY A 80 -13.73 13.75 1.13
CA GLY A 80 -13.86 12.45 0.48
C GLY A 80 -13.22 12.44 -0.90
N ALA A 81 -13.43 13.49 -1.68
CA ALA A 81 -12.80 13.62 -3.00
C ALA A 81 -11.28 13.71 -2.90
N LYS A 82 -10.76 14.45 -1.91
CA LYS A 82 -9.30 14.54 -1.69
C LYS A 82 -8.69 13.19 -1.32
N MET A 83 -9.33 12.43 -0.46
CA MET A 83 -8.84 11.11 -0.06
C MET A 83 -8.88 10.12 -1.21
N SER A 84 -9.96 10.10 -1.98
CA SER A 84 -10.08 9.27 -3.17
C SER A 84 -9.01 9.61 -4.21
N GLY A 85 -8.81 10.89 -4.47
CA GLY A 85 -7.76 11.36 -5.38
C GLY A 85 -6.36 10.99 -4.91
N TRP A 86 -6.10 11.10 -3.62
CA TRP A 86 -4.82 10.72 -3.04
C TRP A 86 -4.57 9.22 -3.19
N GLY A 87 -5.55 8.38 -2.85
CA GLY A 87 -5.46 6.94 -3.03
C GLY A 87 -5.19 6.56 -4.49
N ASN A 88 -5.91 7.17 -5.42
CA ASN A 88 -5.71 6.90 -6.84
C ASN A 88 -4.30 7.28 -7.30
N ARG A 89 -3.77 8.41 -6.85
CA ARG A 89 -2.39 8.81 -7.19
C ARG A 89 -1.36 7.82 -6.64
N ILE A 90 -1.55 7.32 -5.43
CA ILE A 90 -0.67 6.30 -4.84
C ILE A 90 -0.71 5.02 -5.68
N PHE A 91 -1.90 4.55 -6.04
CA PHE A 91 -2.05 3.33 -6.85
C PHE A 91 -1.45 3.51 -8.25
N ASP A 92 -1.62 4.67 -8.86
CA ASP A 92 -1.00 5.00 -10.15
C ASP A 92 0.53 4.97 -10.06
N ARG A 93 1.10 5.49 -8.96
CA ARG A 93 2.55 5.45 -8.74
C ARG A 93 3.06 4.03 -8.57
N ILE A 94 2.31 3.17 -7.88
CA ILE A 94 2.66 1.75 -7.75
C ILE A 94 2.68 1.09 -9.12
N ALA A 95 1.63 1.32 -9.92
CA ALA A 95 1.53 0.77 -11.26
C ALA A 95 2.64 1.27 -12.20
N ALA A 96 3.16 2.47 -11.94
CA ALA A 96 4.20 3.10 -12.77
C ALA A 96 5.62 2.78 -12.32
N LEU A 97 5.82 2.04 -11.23
CA LEU A 97 7.17 1.66 -10.79
C LEU A 97 7.90 0.91 -11.90
N PRO A 98 9.20 1.21 -12.12
CA PRO A 98 9.95 0.62 -13.24
C PRO A 98 10.43 -0.82 -12.99
N VAL A 99 9.92 -1.47 -11.96
CA VAL A 99 10.25 -2.86 -11.60
C VAL A 99 8.96 -3.64 -11.36
N PRO A 100 9.00 -4.98 -11.50
CA PRO A 100 7.83 -5.80 -11.18
C PRO A 100 7.37 -5.60 -9.74
N VAL A 101 6.08 -5.44 -9.56
CA VAL A 101 5.44 -5.36 -8.24
C VAL A 101 4.56 -6.58 -8.07
N ILE A 102 4.89 -7.41 -7.10
CA ILE A 102 4.20 -8.67 -6.83
C ILE A 102 3.35 -8.47 -5.57
N CYS A 103 2.07 -8.75 -5.68
CA CYS A 103 1.16 -8.72 -4.55
C CYS A 103 0.96 -10.14 -4.02
N ALA A 104 1.43 -10.39 -2.80
CA ALA A 104 1.24 -11.66 -2.11
C ALA A 104 -0.03 -11.56 -1.27
N ILE A 105 -1.13 -12.08 -1.81
CA ILE A 105 -2.45 -11.97 -1.18
C ILE A 105 -2.66 -13.18 -0.29
N SER A 106 -2.42 -13.02 1.00
CA SER A 106 -2.56 -14.11 1.97
C SER A 106 -3.97 -14.27 2.53
N GLY A 107 -4.89 -13.39 2.15
CA GLY A 107 -6.25 -13.40 2.69
C GLY A 107 -7.15 -12.43 1.94
N GLY A 108 -8.23 -11.98 2.56
CA GLY A 108 -9.21 -11.11 1.94
C GLY A 108 -8.63 -9.79 1.44
N ALA A 109 -9.04 -9.39 0.24
CA ALA A 109 -8.73 -8.09 -0.35
C ALA A 109 -10.04 -7.48 -0.83
N TYR A 110 -10.48 -6.38 -0.18
CA TYR A 110 -11.81 -5.82 -0.40
C TYR A 110 -11.73 -4.35 -0.80
N GLY A 111 -12.61 -3.93 -1.69
CA GLY A 111 -12.71 -2.53 -2.11
C GLY A 111 -11.36 -1.95 -2.54
N GLY A 112 -10.90 -0.90 -1.86
CA GLY A 112 -9.58 -0.29 -2.11
C GLY A 112 -8.43 -1.26 -1.91
N GLY A 113 -8.58 -2.30 -1.07
CA GLY A 113 -7.58 -3.35 -0.91
C GLY A 113 -7.44 -4.19 -2.16
N LEU A 114 -8.54 -4.50 -2.83
CA LEU A 114 -8.50 -5.15 -4.13
C LEU A 114 -7.92 -4.22 -5.19
N GLU A 115 -8.26 -2.94 -5.17
CA GLU A 115 -7.69 -1.95 -6.08
C GLU A 115 -6.17 -1.85 -5.93
N LEU A 116 -5.68 -1.85 -4.69
CA LEU A 116 -4.24 -1.89 -4.41
C LEU A 116 -3.59 -3.14 -5.03
N ALA A 117 -4.21 -4.31 -4.84
CA ALA A 117 -3.72 -5.55 -5.43
C ALA A 117 -3.71 -5.48 -6.96
N MET A 118 -4.73 -4.87 -7.55
CA MET A 118 -4.83 -4.74 -9.01
C MET A 118 -3.83 -3.73 -9.59
N ALA A 119 -3.34 -2.80 -8.78
CA ALA A 119 -2.29 -1.87 -9.20
C ALA A 119 -0.94 -2.55 -9.34
N CYS A 120 -0.76 -3.72 -8.73
CA CYS A 120 0.45 -4.52 -8.86
C CYS A 120 0.47 -5.26 -10.20
N ASP A 121 1.66 -5.69 -10.62
CA ASP A 121 1.83 -6.38 -11.91
C ASP A 121 1.41 -7.85 -11.83
N ILE A 122 1.69 -8.50 -10.71
CA ILE A 122 1.45 -9.92 -10.49
C ILE A 122 0.76 -10.11 -9.15
N ARG A 123 -0.25 -10.96 -9.12
CA ARG A 123 -0.97 -11.34 -7.90
C ARG A 123 -0.82 -12.84 -7.66
N VAL A 124 -0.44 -13.20 -6.45
CA VAL A 124 -0.31 -14.61 -6.04
C VAL A 124 -1.03 -14.88 -4.74
#